data_dff472d6db2341b1ffeb1246db93c951
#
_entry.id   dff472d6db2341b1ffeb1246db93c951
#
_cell.length_a   1.000
_cell.length_b   1.000
_cell.length_c   1.000
_cell.angle_alpha   90.00
_cell.angle_beta   90.00
_cell.angle_gamma   90.00
#
_symmetry.space_group_name_H-M   'P 1'
#
loop_
_entity.id
_entity.type
_entity.pdbx_description
1 polymer ?
#
loop_
_entity_poly.entity_id
_entity_poly.type
_entity_poly.pdbx_seq_one_letter_code
_entity_poly.pdbx_strand_id
1 'polypeptide(L)'
;MLVRLLQVMLLDSAHIQEKEAEWVNYARHKKHSRKRAELEPLYTVIQAQTCLKHLKAVEYDTPVNPHPQIRVSFRDAGHILGSAILEVWIAHEGATQKWVFSGDLGMPTRPIMNDPTMI
;
A
#
# COMPACT_ATOMS: atom_id res chain seq x y z
N MET A 1 7.38 12.36 -3.45
CA MET A 1 8.03 11.90 -2.22
C MET A 1 7.57 10.50 -1.81
N LEU A 2 6.28 10.22 -1.77
CA LEU A 2 5.71 8.92 -1.36
C LEU A 2 6.24 7.73 -2.19
N VAL A 3 6.39 7.88 -3.51
CA VAL A 3 6.94 6.83 -4.39
C VAL A 3 8.34 6.38 -3.94
N ARG A 4 9.20 7.32 -3.50
CA ARG A 4 10.54 6.97 -2.98
C ARG A 4 10.46 6.21 -1.66
N LEU A 5 9.53 6.57 -0.78
CA LEU A 5 9.31 5.85 0.47
C LEU A 5 8.83 4.41 0.20
N LEU A 6 7.87 4.23 -0.72
CA LEU A 6 7.42 2.91 -1.14
C LEU A 6 8.54 2.05 -1.72
N GLN A 7 9.48 2.65 -2.47
CA GLN A 7 10.63 1.91 -2.98
C GLN A 7 11.46 1.30 -1.86
N VAL A 8 11.76 2.08 -0.82
CA VAL A 8 12.52 1.58 0.34
C VAL A 8 11.73 0.52 1.08
N MET A 9 10.47 0.83 1.43
CA MET A 9 9.65 -0.05 2.28
C MET A 9 9.32 -1.39 1.62
N LEU A 10 8.97 -1.41 0.34
CA LEU A 10 8.61 -2.64 -0.34
C LEU A 10 9.80 -3.57 -0.55
N LEU A 11 10.98 -3.01 -0.85
CA LEU A 11 12.20 -3.81 -1.00
C LEU A 11 12.66 -4.38 0.33
N ASP A 12 12.64 -3.57 1.39
CA ASP A 12 13.01 -4.00 2.75
C ASP A 12 12.05 -5.08 3.25
N SER A 13 10.74 -4.86 3.13
CA SER A 13 9.72 -5.85 3.50
C SER A 13 9.87 -7.16 2.73
N ALA A 14 10.14 -7.10 1.41
CA ALA A 14 10.38 -8.29 0.61
C ALA A 14 11.61 -9.07 1.10
N HIS A 15 12.70 -8.37 1.40
CA HIS A 15 13.92 -8.97 1.93
C HIS A 15 13.67 -9.67 3.27
N ILE A 16 12.94 -9.01 4.18
CA ILE A 16 12.58 -9.61 5.49
C ILE A 16 11.77 -10.89 5.28
N GLN A 17 10.76 -10.88 4.40
CA GLN A 17 9.92 -12.06 4.15
C GLN A 17 10.71 -13.21 3.52
N GLU A 18 11.63 -12.96 2.59
CA GLU A 18 12.52 -13.98 2.05
C GLU A 18 13.37 -14.60 3.16
N LYS A 19 13.95 -13.76 4.03
CA LYS A 19 14.77 -14.24 5.16
C LYS A 19 13.95 -15.04 6.19
N GLU A 20 12.75 -14.61 6.49
CA GLU A 20 11.84 -15.35 7.38
C GLU A 20 11.48 -16.73 6.81
N ALA A 21 11.17 -16.81 5.52
CA ALA A 21 10.88 -18.05 4.84
C ALA A 21 12.09 -19.00 4.85
N GLU A 22 13.29 -18.49 4.50
CA GLU A 22 14.54 -19.24 4.57
C GLU A 22 14.78 -19.81 6.00
N TRP A 23 14.64 -18.96 7.03
CA TRP A 23 14.87 -19.36 8.41
C TRP A 23 13.88 -20.43 8.88
N VAL A 24 12.59 -20.27 8.56
CA VAL A 24 11.56 -21.26 8.91
C VAL A 24 11.84 -22.60 8.22
N ASN A 25 12.21 -22.58 6.95
CA ASN A 25 12.52 -23.78 6.19
C ASN A 25 13.77 -24.48 6.75
N TYR A 26 14.83 -23.71 7.04
CA TYR A 26 16.02 -24.25 7.71
C TYR A 26 15.69 -24.93 9.05
N ALA A 27 14.87 -24.29 9.90
CA ALA A 27 14.46 -24.83 11.18
C ALA A 27 13.62 -26.12 11.03
N ARG A 28 12.78 -26.20 9.99
CA ARG A 28 11.98 -27.39 9.64
C ARG A 28 12.86 -28.56 9.17
N HIS A 29 13.84 -28.29 8.32
CA HIS A 29 14.80 -29.30 7.85
C HIS A 29 15.60 -29.91 9.01
N LYS A 30 16.07 -29.07 9.94
CA LYS A 30 16.81 -29.54 11.14
C LYS A 30 15.97 -30.44 12.03
N LYS A 31 14.65 -30.26 12.08
CA LYS A 31 13.72 -31.11 12.89
C LYS A 31 13.25 -32.38 12.18
N HIS A 32 13.81 -32.76 11.04
CA HIS A 32 13.42 -33.93 10.22
C HIS A 32 11.94 -33.97 9.85
N SER A 33 11.25 -32.84 9.83
CA SER A 33 9.84 -32.73 9.47
C SER A 33 9.65 -32.69 7.95
N ARG A 34 9.92 -33.81 7.28
CA ARG A 34 9.89 -33.96 5.81
C ARG A 34 8.51 -33.85 5.15
N LYS A 35 7.43 -33.66 5.91
CA LYS A 35 6.04 -33.76 5.40
C LYS A 35 5.36 -32.42 5.09
N ARG A 36 6.01 -31.28 5.29
CA ARG A 36 5.40 -29.97 4.98
C ARG A 36 6.09 -29.34 3.77
N ALA A 37 5.29 -28.78 2.86
CA ALA A 37 5.79 -27.97 1.78
C ALA A 37 6.70 -26.84 2.30
N GLU A 38 7.68 -26.45 1.53
CA GLU A 38 8.51 -25.29 1.85
C GLU A 38 7.61 -24.03 1.95
N LEU A 39 7.95 -23.17 2.90
CA LEU A 39 7.29 -21.89 3.05
C LEU A 39 7.87 -20.94 1.99
N GLU A 40 7.01 -20.39 1.16
CA GLU A 40 7.36 -19.33 0.24
C GLU A 40 7.09 -17.97 0.87
N PRO A 41 7.90 -16.93 0.56
CA PRO A 41 7.60 -15.56 0.98
C PRO A 41 6.32 -15.09 0.30
N LEU A 42 5.57 -14.15 0.90
CA LEU A 42 4.37 -13.57 0.28
C LEU A 42 4.69 -12.89 -1.05
N TYR A 43 5.85 -12.27 -1.15
CA TYR A 43 6.44 -11.74 -2.37
C TYR A 43 7.96 -11.63 -2.22
N THR A 44 8.65 -11.68 -3.35
CA THR A 44 10.10 -11.62 -3.42
C THR A 44 10.59 -10.20 -3.73
N VAL A 45 11.88 -9.95 -3.51
CA VAL A 45 12.53 -8.69 -3.91
C VAL A 45 12.35 -8.42 -5.41
N ILE A 46 12.42 -9.44 -6.26
CA ILE A 46 12.21 -9.30 -7.72
C ILE A 46 10.77 -8.87 -8.04
N GLN A 47 9.79 -9.44 -7.35
CA GLN A 47 8.38 -9.06 -7.51
C GLN A 47 8.13 -7.62 -7.03
N ALA A 48 8.72 -7.23 -5.89
CA ALA A 48 8.67 -5.86 -5.41
C ALA A 48 9.29 -4.87 -6.42
N GLN A 49 10.47 -5.16 -6.96
CA GLN A 49 11.11 -4.35 -8.00
C GLN A 49 10.24 -4.22 -9.26
N THR A 50 9.56 -5.29 -9.64
CA THR A 50 8.65 -5.28 -10.79
C THR A 50 7.42 -4.42 -10.51
N CYS A 51 6.81 -4.56 -9.33
CA CYS A 51 5.69 -3.74 -8.88
C CYS A 51 6.02 -2.23 -8.92
N LEU A 52 7.21 -1.85 -8.43
CA LEU A 52 7.66 -0.46 -8.40
C LEU A 52 7.68 0.22 -9.77
N LYS A 53 7.88 -0.54 -10.86
CA LYS A 53 7.84 -0.01 -12.24
C LYS A 53 6.44 0.42 -12.70
N HIS A 54 5.40 -0.04 -12.03
CA HIS A 54 4.01 0.27 -12.35
C HIS A 54 3.43 1.42 -11.50
N LEU A 55 4.21 1.96 -10.55
CA LEU A 55 3.76 3.07 -9.72
C LEU A 55 3.60 4.35 -10.56
N LYS A 56 2.46 5.00 -10.39
CA LYS A 56 2.17 6.32 -10.96
C LYS A 56 1.83 7.28 -9.83
N ALA A 57 2.53 8.41 -9.77
CA ALA A 57 2.18 9.46 -8.84
C ALA A 57 0.88 10.15 -9.28
N VAL A 58 0.05 10.47 -8.31
CA VAL A 58 -1.19 11.24 -8.50
C VAL A 58 -1.18 12.40 -7.51
N GLU A 59 -1.61 13.58 -7.96
CA GLU A 59 -1.75 14.75 -7.12
C GLU A 59 -3.00 14.63 -6.24
N TYR A 60 -2.97 15.28 -5.07
CA TYR A 60 -4.17 15.44 -4.27
C TYR A 60 -5.28 16.15 -5.06
N ASP A 61 -6.51 15.86 -4.72
CA ASP A 61 -7.72 16.47 -5.30
C ASP A 61 -7.87 16.28 -6.82
N THR A 62 -7.00 15.47 -7.43
CA THR A 62 -7.05 15.13 -8.85
C THR A 62 -7.68 13.75 -9.03
N PRO A 63 -8.94 13.67 -9.52
CA PRO A 63 -9.58 12.38 -9.73
C PRO A 63 -8.89 11.58 -10.83
N VAL A 64 -8.76 10.28 -10.61
CA VAL A 64 -8.30 9.30 -11.60
C VAL A 64 -9.35 8.21 -11.78
N ASN A 65 -9.42 7.65 -12.98
CA ASN A 65 -10.36 6.58 -13.31
C ASN A 65 -9.56 5.32 -13.69
N PRO A 66 -9.23 4.45 -12.71
CA PRO A 66 -8.54 3.19 -13.00
C PRO A 66 -9.41 2.19 -13.77
N HIS A 67 -10.74 2.37 -13.75
CA HIS A 67 -11.72 1.60 -14.47
C HIS A 67 -12.88 2.51 -14.90
N PRO A 68 -13.62 2.22 -16.01
CA PRO A 68 -14.75 3.05 -16.43
C PRO A 68 -15.83 3.27 -15.36
N GLN A 69 -16.01 2.31 -14.47
CA GLN A 69 -17.00 2.38 -13.38
C GLN A 69 -16.40 2.81 -12.05
N ILE A 70 -15.09 3.09 -11.98
CA ILE A 70 -14.40 3.43 -10.74
C ILE A 70 -13.69 4.76 -10.91
N ARG A 71 -14.02 5.71 -10.05
CA ARG A 71 -13.30 6.98 -9.88
C ARG A 71 -12.66 7.02 -8.51
N VAL A 72 -11.44 7.49 -8.44
CA VAL A 72 -10.64 7.57 -7.21
C VAL A 72 -10.09 8.97 -7.04
N SER A 73 -10.09 9.50 -5.83
CA SER A 73 -9.43 10.75 -5.46
C SER A 73 -8.67 10.58 -4.15
N PHE A 74 -7.54 11.27 -4.05
CA PHE A 74 -6.72 11.31 -2.84
C PHE A 74 -6.86 12.68 -2.20
N ARG A 75 -7.19 12.72 -0.89
CA ARG A 75 -7.27 13.93 -0.07
C ARG A 75 -6.14 13.94 0.94
N ASP A 76 -5.63 15.11 1.28
CA ASP A 76 -4.58 15.19 2.31
C ASP A 76 -5.12 14.70 3.67
N ALA A 77 -4.48 13.70 4.26
CA ALA A 77 -4.83 13.16 5.56
C ALA A 77 -4.12 13.89 6.72
N GLY A 78 -3.19 14.80 6.44
CA GLY A 78 -2.50 15.62 7.44
C GLY A 78 -1.65 14.86 8.45
N HIS A 79 -1.42 13.55 8.26
CA HIS A 79 -0.73 12.71 9.23
C HIS A 79 0.79 12.74 9.06
N ILE A 80 1.27 12.37 7.89
CA ILE A 80 2.66 12.50 7.45
C ILE A 80 2.71 13.02 6.01
N LEU A 81 3.86 13.49 5.56
CA LEU A 81 3.99 14.01 4.19
C LEU A 81 3.66 12.93 3.17
N GLY A 82 2.59 13.17 2.41
CA GLY A 82 2.07 12.25 1.39
C GLY A 82 1.00 11.26 1.89
N SER A 83 0.59 11.32 3.17
CA SER A 83 -0.55 10.54 3.66
C SER A 83 -1.84 10.99 2.99
N ALA A 84 -2.72 10.06 2.68
CA ALA A 84 -3.95 10.37 1.95
C ALA A 84 -5.17 9.63 2.50
N ILE A 85 -6.29 10.33 2.54
CA ILE A 85 -7.62 9.74 2.59
C ILE A 85 -7.96 9.34 1.17
N LEU A 86 -8.42 8.12 0.98
CA LEU A 86 -8.82 7.59 -0.32
C LEU A 86 -10.35 7.62 -0.46
N GLU A 87 -10.84 8.36 -1.43
CA GLU A 87 -12.24 8.36 -1.84
C GLU A 87 -12.39 7.52 -3.11
N VAL A 88 -13.32 6.57 -3.09
CA VAL A 88 -13.62 5.68 -4.23
C VAL A 88 -15.08 5.76 -4.55
N TRP A 89 -15.42 6.12 -5.78
CA TRP A 89 -16.78 6.08 -6.30
C TRP A 89 -16.91 4.90 -7.26
N ILE A 90 -17.90 4.05 -7.00
CA ILE A 90 -18.19 2.85 -7.79
C ILE A 90 -19.57 3.01 -8.40
N ALA A 91 -19.63 3.04 -9.73
CA ALA A 91 -20.89 3.04 -10.48
C ALA A 91 -21.32 1.60 -10.77
N HIS A 92 -22.53 1.22 -10.31
CA HIS A 92 -23.09 -0.10 -10.54
C HIS A 92 -24.61 0.02 -10.68
N GLU A 93 -25.18 -0.58 -11.72
CA GLU A 93 -26.65 -0.64 -11.97
C GLU A 93 -27.38 0.71 -11.87
N GLY A 94 -26.76 1.77 -12.39
CA GLY A 94 -27.35 3.12 -12.39
C GLY A 94 -27.22 3.89 -11.07
N ALA A 95 -26.64 3.30 -10.04
CA ALA A 95 -26.30 3.95 -8.78
C ALA A 95 -24.79 4.18 -8.64
N THR A 96 -24.41 5.18 -7.85
CA THR A 96 -23.02 5.42 -7.49
C THR A 96 -22.86 5.35 -5.98
N GLN A 97 -22.00 4.47 -5.52
CA GLN A 97 -21.61 4.37 -4.12
C GLN A 97 -20.29 5.07 -3.88
N LYS A 98 -20.19 5.83 -2.80
CA LYS A 98 -18.94 6.45 -2.33
C LYS A 98 -18.40 5.67 -1.14
N TRP A 99 -17.17 5.22 -1.24
CA TRP A 99 -16.41 4.59 -0.17
C TRP A 99 -15.27 5.51 0.24
N VAL A 100 -15.00 5.61 1.53
CA VAL A 100 -13.91 6.43 2.07
C VAL A 100 -13.02 5.57 2.96
N PHE A 101 -11.72 5.60 2.68
CA PHE A 101 -10.69 4.94 3.48
C PHE A 101 -9.80 6.04 4.05
N SER A 102 -9.96 6.33 5.34
CA SER A 102 -9.24 7.44 5.98
C SER A 102 -7.75 7.18 6.16
N GLY A 103 -7.37 5.91 6.32
CA GLY A 103 -6.04 5.61 6.87
C GLY A 103 -5.83 6.31 8.21
N ASP A 104 -4.58 6.61 8.52
CA ASP A 104 -4.20 7.39 9.71
C ASP A 104 -4.40 8.87 9.43
N LEU A 105 -5.23 9.52 10.26
CA LEU A 105 -5.50 10.95 10.18
C LEU A 105 -4.53 11.73 11.07
N GLY A 106 -4.08 12.88 10.58
CA GLY A 106 -3.31 13.84 11.35
C GLY A 106 -4.17 14.61 12.35
N MET A 107 -3.50 15.34 13.22
CA MET A 107 -4.16 16.29 14.12
C MET A 107 -4.12 17.69 13.50
N PRO A 108 -5.20 18.47 13.60
CA PRO A 108 -5.21 19.86 13.16
C PRO A 108 -4.11 20.69 13.82
N THR A 109 -3.73 21.79 13.16
CA THR A 109 -2.78 22.80 13.67
C THR A 109 -1.34 22.29 13.93
N ARG A 110 -0.93 21.20 13.27
CA ARG A 110 0.46 20.74 13.35
C ARG A 110 1.37 21.60 12.49
N PRO A 111 2.58 21.99 12.99
CA PRO A 111 3.57 22.66 12.15
C PRO A 111 3.95 21.76 10.94
N ILE A 112 4.16 22.36 9.75
CA ILE A 112 4.65 21.71 8.53
C ILE A 112 3.61 20.83 7.82
N MET A 113 2.54 20.40 8.49
CA MET A 113 1.49 19.57 7.90
C MET A 113 0.25 20.42 7.63
N ASN A 114 -0.46 20.10 6.55
CA ASN A 114 -1.81 20.62 6.37
C ASN A 114 -2.76 19.96 7.37
N ASP A 115 -3.86 20.62 7.67
CA ASP A 115 -4.94 19.98 8.41
C ASP A 115 -5.56 18.86 7.56
N PRO A 116 -6.08 17.78 8.19
CA PRO A 116 -6.80 16.73 7.46
C PRO A 116 -7.97 17.33 6.67
N THR A 117 -8.12 16.91 5.42
CA THR A 117 -9.26 17.33 4.59
C THR A 117 -10.55 16.78 5.16
N MET A 118 -11.55 17.63 5.33
CA MET A 118 -12.92 17.21 5.66
C MET A 118 -13.58 16.57 4.45
N ILE A 119 -14.24 15.43 4.65
CA ILE A 119 -14.86 14.60 3.59
C ILE A 119 -16.39 14.77 3.64
#